data_cf236ea041717205df3715d34071eb37
#
_entry.id   cf236ea041717205df3715d34071eb37
#
_cell.length_a   1.000
_cell.length_b   1.000
_cell.length_c   1.000
_cell.angle_alpha   90.00
_cell.angle_beta   90.00
_cell.angle_gamma   90.00
#
_symmetry.space_group_name_H-M   'P 1'
#
loop_
_entity.id
_entity.type
_entity.pdbx_description
1 polymer ?
#
loop_
_entity_poly.entity_id
_entity_poly.type
_entity_poly.pdbx_seq_one_letter_code
_entity_poly.pdbx_strand_id
1 'polypeptide(L)'
;FRTTPRAYKKTGLSKPEEAARASLYKAVEIAKKAACDSVKVAGSIAPLEDCYSPNLFPGRDVAVAEFYQLGKWLVGAGVEILLLETMNSAAETEAALIGIQNYGLNIWVSLVLRDESHLLSGDSLIDTLNLIKNYPVAVVLINCNPLNRTVIAAEILASIWPHKWGVYPNLGVGNPSPNGYILHYEKMDCFL
;
A
#
# COMPACT_ATOMS: atom_id res chain seq x y z
N PHE A 1 2.24 -10.82 0.79
CA PHE A 1 2.80 -11.52 1.97
C PHE A 1 2.86 -10.55 3.14
N ARG A 2 2.08 -10.81 4.19
CA ARG A 2 1.97 -9.92 5.35
C ARG A 2 2.83 -10.42 6.50
N THR A 3 3.91 -9.72 6.80
CA THR A 3 4.81 -10.00 7.93
C THR A 3 4.49 -9.10 9.13
N THR A 4 3.21 -8.97 9.49
CA THR A 4 2.78 -8.13 10.61
C THR A 4 2.48 -8.97 11.85
N PRO A 5 2.68 -8.43 13.08
CA PRO A 5 2.27 -9.12 14.29
C PRO A 5 0.80 -9.54 14.29
N ARG A 6 -0.10 -8.71 13.73
CA ARG A 6 -1.53 -9.04 13.57
C ARG A 6 -1.75 -10.29 12.74
N ALA A 7 -1.08 -10.39 11.57
CA ALA A 7 -1.21 -11.57 10.72
C ALA A 7 -0.70 -12.83 11.42
N TYR A 8 0.42 -12.74 12.13
CA TYR A 8 1.00 -13.87 12.84
C TYR A 8 0.23 -14.27 14.10
N LYS A 9 -0.43 -13.34 14.79
CA LYS A 9 -1.36 -13.67 15.89
C LYS A 9 -2.49 -14.61 15.44
N LYS A 10 -3.00 -14.41 14.22
CA LYS A 10 -4.06 -15.24 13.64
C LYS A 10 -3.62 -16.69 13.35
N THR A 11 -2.31 -16.97 13.31
CA THR A 11 -1.78 -18.32 13.09
C THR A 11 -1.62 -19.15 14.36
N GLY A 12 -1.88 -18.58 15.54
CA GLY A 12 -1.74 -19.27 16.82
C GLY A 12 -0.30 -19.46 17.31
N LEU A 13 0.69 -18.80 16.69
CA LEU A 13 2.08 -18.86 17.14
C LEU A 13 2.25 -18.25 18.54
N SER A 14 3.09 -18.87 19.36
CA SER A 14 3.37 -18.42 20.75
C SER A 14 4.09 -17.08 20.81
N LYS A 15 4.87 -16.74 19.77
CA LYS A 15 5.66 -15.50 19.68
C LYS A 15 5.44 -14.80 18.33
N PRO A 16 4.24 -14.27 18.08
CA PRO A 16 3.87 -13.73 16.77
C PRO A 16 4.71 -12.51 16.35
N GLU A 17 5.11 -11.67 17.29
CA GLU A 17 5.92 -10.49 16.99
C GLU A 17 7.35 -10.84 16.56
N GLU A 18 8.00 -11.76 17.29
CA GLU A 18 9.35 -12.24 16.93
C GLU A 18 9.33 -12.92 15.55
N ALA A 19 8.33 -13.77 15.30
CA ALA A 19 8.18 -14.46 14.02
C ALA A 19 7.88 -13.49 12.85
N ALA A 20 7.02 -12.50 13.06
CA ALA A 20 6.72 -11.47 12.07
C ALA A 20 7.97 -10.67 11.71
N ARG A 21 8.72 -10.21 12.72
CA ARG A 21 9.96 -9.46 12.53
C ARG A 21 10.99 -10.30 11.78
N ALA A 22 11.23 -11.54 12.19
CA ALA A 22 12.20 -12.42 11.54
C ALA A 22 11.85 -12.64 10.05
N SER A 23 10.57 -12.87 9.75
CA SER A 23 10.07 -13.05 8.39
C SER A 23 10.21 -11.78 7.55
N LEU A 24 9.95 -10.61 8.12
CA LEU A 24 10.14 -9.33 7.44
C LEU A 24 11.62 -9.12 7.05
N TYR A 25 12.53 -9.32 8.00
CA TYR A 25 13.96 -9.18 7.74
C TYR A 25 14.42 -10.16 6.65
N LYS A 26 13.93 -11.41 6.70
CA LYS A 26 14.25 -12.41 5.69
C LYS A 26 13.72 -12.06 4.31
N ALA A 27 12.50 -11.51 4.22
CA ALA A 27 11.93 -11.06 2.96
C ALA A 27 12.75 -9.91 2.34
N VAL A 28 13.16 -8.93 3.15
CA VAL A 28 14.01 -7.82 2.68
C VAL A 28 15.40 -8.33 2.26
N GLU A 29 16.01 -9.24 3.00
CA GLU A 29 17.29 -9.87 2.62
C GLU A 29 17.21 -10.53 1.24
N ILE A 30 16.14 -11.29 0.98
CA ILE A 30 15.91 -11.95 -0.31
C ILE A 30 15.75 -10.91 -1.43
N ALA A 31 14.94 -9.88 -1.20
CA ALA A 31 14.73 -8.81 -2.18
C ALA A 31 16.03 -8.06 -2.51
N LYS A 32 16.86 -7.73 -1.50
CA LYS A 32 18.17 -7.09 -1.70
C LYS A 32 19.13 -7.96 -2.49
N LYS A 33 19.17 -9.26 -2.23
CA LYS A 33 19.99 -10.19 -3.03
C LYS A 33 19.55 -10.22 -4.48
N ALA A 34 18.25 -10.19 -4.75
CA ALA A 34 17.71 -10.17 -6.11
C ALA A 34 17.96 -8.83 -6.82
N ALA A 35 17.97 -7.72 -6.10
CA ALA A 35 18.19 -6.38 -6.63
C ALA A 35 19.63 -6.13 -7.10
N CYS A 36 20.62 -6.89 -6.59
CA CYS A 36 22.03 -6.84 -7.00
C CYS A 36 22.61 -5.41 -7.05
N ASP A 37 22.29 -4.56 -6.09
CA ASP A 37 22.69 -3.15 -5.97
C ASP A 37 22.27 -2.23 -7.16
N SER A 38 21.57 -2.78 -8.15
CA SER A 38 21.14 -2.05 -9.35
C SER A 38 19.74 -1.43 -9.22
N VAL A 39 18.94 -1.94 -8.28
CA VAL A 39 17.53 -1.55 -8.09
C VAL A 39 17.26 -1.31 -6.60
N LYS A 40 16.53 -0.24 -6.30
CA LYS A 40 16.10 0.07 -4.93
C LYS A 40 15.04 -0.92 -4.44
N VAL A 41 15.16 -1.30 -3.18
CA VAL A 41 14.19 -2.16 -2.52
C VAL A 41 13.17 -1.32 -1.75
N ALA A 42 11.90 -1.45 -2.10
CA ALA A 42 10.80 -0.84 -1.40
C ALA A 42 10.23 -1.79 -0.33
N GLY A 43 10.06 -1.27 0.88
CA GLY A 43 9.34 -1.94 1.96
C GLY A 43 7.85 -1.67 1.85
N SER A 44 7.07 -2.68 1.45
CA SER A 44 5.62 -2.57 1.33
C SER A 44 4.94 -2.64 2.70
N ILE A 45 4.05 -1.69 2.96
CA ILE A 45 3.21 -1.57 4.16
C ILE A 45 1.75 -1.50 3.68
N ALA A 46 1.01 -2.57 3.85
CA ALA A 46 -0.42 -2.63 3.53
C ALA A 46 -1.28 -2.18 4.73
N PRO A 47 -2.59 -1.91 4.54
CA PRO A 47 -3.54 -1.74 5.64
C PRO A 47 -3.40 -2.84 6.69
N LEU A 48 -3.62 -2.50 7.96
CA LEU A 48 -3.34 -3.41 9.09
C LEU A 48 -4.21 -4.67 9.07
N GLU A 49 -5.41 -4.54 8.55
CA GLU A 49 -6.33 -5.65 8.34
C GLU A 49 -6.47 -5.96 6.83
N ASP A 50 -7.53 -6.62 6.41
CA ASP A 50 -7.77 -6.90 5.00
C ASP A 50 -7.91 -5.60 4.20
N CYS A 51 -7.08 -5.43 3.16
CA CYS A 51 -7.04 -4.20 2.36
C CYS A 51 -8.32 -3.96 1.54
N TYR A 52 -9.19 -4.94 1.41
CA TYR A 52 -10.51 -4.79 0.80
C TYR A 52 -11.64 -4.58 1.80
N SER A 53 -11.33 -4.49 3.09
CA SER A 53 -12.29 -4.34 4.19
C SER A 53 -11.96 -3.12 5.07
N PRO A 54 -12.17 -1.88 4.55
CA PRO A 54 -11.82 -0.65 5.27
C PRO A 54 -12.53 -0.48 6.62
N ASN A 55 -13.68 -1.14 6.81
CA ASN A 55 -14.41 -1.17 8.07
C ASN A 55 -13.67 -1.90 9.21
N LEU A 56 -12.61 -2.64 8.90
CA LEU A 56 -11.77 -3.33 9.91
C LEU A 56 -10.64 -2.44 10.44
N PHE A 57 -10.56 -1.17 10.04
CA PHE A 57 -9.56 -0.23 10.54
C PHE A 57 -9.59 -0.17 12.07
N PRO A 58 -8.47 -0.45 12.77
CA PRO A 58 -8.45 -0.60 14.23
C PRO A 58 -8.52 0.73 15.00
N GLY A 59 -8.62 1.85 14.29
CA GLY A 59 -8.56 3.20 14.85
C GLY A 59 -7.17 3.81 14.82
N ARG A 60 -7.15 5.16 14.87
CA ARG A 60 -5.96 5.98 14.62
C ARG A 60 -4.79 5.67 15.53
N ASP A 61 -4.98 5.68 16.85
CA ASP A 61 -3.87 5.56 17.81
C ASP A 61 -3.18 4.19 17.72
N VAL A 62 -3.97 3.14 17.58
CA VAL A 62 -3.48 1.78 17.37
C VAL A 62 -2.71 1.68 16.06
N ALA A 63 -3.26 2.25 14.99
CA ALA A 63 -2.66 2.19 13.67
C ALA A 63 -1.34 2.96 13.60
N VAL A 64 -1.28 4.18 14.15
CA VAL A 64 -0.03 4.96 14.22
C VAL A 64 1.08 4.17 14.90
N ALA A 65 0.79 3.55 16.05
CA ALA A 65 1.79 2.76 16.79
C ALA A 65 2.28 1.54 15.99
N GLU A 66 1.37 0.82 15.33
CA GLU A 66 1.72 -0.37 14.55
C GLU A 66 2.47 -0.01 13.27
N PHE A 67 2.08 1.04 12.55
CA PHE A 67 2.80 1.53 11.37
C PHE A 67 4.18 2.06 11.73
N TYR A 68 4.31 2.78 12.85
CA TYR A 68 5.61 3.17 13.39
C TYR A 68 6.51 1.96 13.59
N GLN A 69 6.00 0.90 14.24
CA GLN A 69 6.79 -0.31 14.49
C GLN A 69 7.18 -1.02 13.19
N LEU A 70 6.28 -1.12 12.21
CA LEU A 70 6.58 -1.72 10.90
C LEU A 70 7.63 -0.90 10.14
N GLY A 71 7.49 0.42 10.11
CA GLY A 71 8.48 1.33 9.52
C GLY A 71 9.86 1.15 10.14
N LYS A 72 9.94 1.08 11.49
CA LYS A 72 11.19 0.83 12.22
C LYS A 72 11.86 -0.48 11.79
N TRP A 73 11.08 -1.56 11.62
CA TRP A 73 11.63 -2.83 11.18
C TRP A 73 12.12 -2.81 9.73
N LEU A 74 11.35 -2.19 8.84
CA LEU A 74 11.72 -2.06 7.42
C LEU A 74 13.00 -1.26 7.24
N VAL A 75 13.10 -0.11 7.92
CA VAL A 75 14.31 0.72 7.91
C VAL A 75 15.49 -0.04 8.48
N GLY A 76 15.30 -0.73 9.62
CA GLY A 76 16.33 -1.58 10.22
C GLY A 76 16.76 -2.76 9.35
N ALA A 77 15.88 -3.25 8.47
CA ALA A 77 16.21 -4.28 7.48
C ALA A 77 16.92 -3.71 6.24
N GLY A 78 16.96 -2.38 6.09
CA GLY A 78 17.70 -1.67 5.04
C GLY A 78 16.94 -1.51 3.73
N VAL A 79 15.62 -1.30 3.78
CA VAL A 79 14.86 -0.81 2.61
C VAL A 79 15.21 0.65 2.32
N GLU A 80 14.99 1.08 1.09
CA GLU A 80 15.34 2.43 0.61
C GLU A 80 14.11 3.30 0.35
N ILE A 81 12.94 2.68 0.28
CA ILE A 81 11.64 3.32 0.06
C ILE A 81 10.64 2.68 1.02
N LEU A 82 9.77 3.49 1.62
CA LEU A 82 8.58 3.02 2.34
C LEU A 82 7.37 3.18 1.42
N LEU A 83 6.74 2.08 1.02
CA LEU A 83 5.57 2.06 0.16
C LEU A 83 4.33 1.71 0.98
N LEU A 84 3.46 2.68 1.23
CA LEU A 84 2.11 2.44 1.71
C LEU A 84 1.29 1.88 0.55
N GLU A 85 1.03 0.59 0.53
CA GLU A 85 0.49 -0.12 -0.63
C GLU A 85 -0.96 -0.55 -0.42
N THR A 86 -1.79 -0.27 -1.43
CA THR A 86 -3.21 -0.64 -1.43
C THR A 86 -3.98 -0.01 -0.25
N MET A 87 -3.66 1.25 0.06
CA MET A 87 -4.37 2.00 1.10
C MET A 87 -5.81 2.26 0.68
N ASN A 88 -6.75 1.93 1.57
CA ASN A 88 -8.16 1.79 1.26
C ASN A 88 -9.06 2.89 1.86
N SER A 89 -8.50 3.73 2.75
CA SER A 89 -9.19 4.84 3.42
C SER A 89 -8.26 6.01 3.72
N ALA A 90 -8.80 7.21 3.77
CA ALA A 90 -8.05 8.41 4.14
C ALA A 90 -7.52 8.32 5.57
N ALA A 91 -8.35 7.84 6.50
CA ALA A 91 -7.99 7.74 7.91
C ALA A 91 -6.83 6.78 8.16
N GLU A 92 -6.81 5.59 7.52
CA GLU A 92 -5.70 4.64 7.68
C GLU A 92 -4.44 5.11 6.96
N THR A 93 -4.59 5.76 5.79
CA THR A 93 -3.47 6.39 5.08
C THR A 93 -2.81 7.46 5.94
N GLU A 94 -3.60 8.33 6.57
CA GLU A 94 -3.07 9.37 7.46
C GLU A 94 -2.35 8.76 8.67
N ALA A 95 -2.94 7.77 9.33
CA ALA A 95 -2.32 7.09 10.46
C ALA A 95 -0.98 6.44 10.09
N ALA A 96 -0.91 5.84 8.89
CA ALA A 96 0.33 5.27 8.37
C ALA A 96 1.39 6.35 8.12
N LEU A 97 1.03 7.46 7.48
CA LEU A 97 1.92 8.59 7.22
C LEU A 97 2.47 9.18 8.53
N ILE A 98 1.62 9.38 9.55
CA ILE A 98 2.05 9.85 10.87
C ILE A 98 3.08 8.87 11.47
N GLY A 99 2.83 7.57 11.36
CA GLY A 99 3.72 6.55 11.91
C GLY A 99 5.09 6.52 11.25
N ILE A 100 5.20 6.80 9.94
CA ILE A 100 6.44 6.56 9.19
C ILE A 100 7.18 7.82 8.71
N GLN A 101 6.59 9.02 8.75
CA GLN A 101 7.14 10.23 8.13
C GLN A 101 8.53 10.64 8.64
N ASN A 102 8.90 10.24 9.85
CA ASN A 102 10.15 10.67 10.49
C ASN A 102 11.34 9.72 10.25
N TYR A 103 11.20 8.70 9.41
CA TYR A 103 12.31 7.77 9.13
C TYR A 103 13.32 8.27 8.09
N GLY A 104 13.07 9.40 7.42
CA GLY A 104 14.01 10.02 6.47
C GLY A 104 14.14 9.29 5.14
N LEU A 105 13.28 8.33 4.85
CA LEU A 105 13.20 7.65 3.56
C LEU A 105 12.12 8.26 2.65
N ASN A 106 12.24 8.03 1.34
CA ASN A 106 11.18 8.37 0.40
C ASN A 106 9.91 7.57 0.72
N ILE A 107 8.81 8.27 0.90
CA ILE A 107 7.50 7.67 1.11
C ILE A 107 6.72 7.69 -0.21
N TRP A 108 6.20 6.53 -0.58
CA TRP A 108 5.27 6.35 -1.69
C TRP A 108 3.92 5.91 -1.13
N VAL A 109 2.84 6.40 -1.69
CA VAL A 109 1.47 6.04 -1.29
C VAL A 109 0.73 5.48 -2.48
N SER A 110 0.20 4.28 -2.38
CA SER A 110 -0.62 3.65 -3.40
C SER A 110 -2.03 3.42 -2.89
N LEU A 111 -3.01 3.92 -3.63
CA LEU A 111 -4.42 3.93 -3.26
C LEU A 111 -5.21 2.89 -4.06
N VAL A 112 -6.16 2.22 -3.40
CA VAL A 112 -7.15 1.34 -4.05
C VAL A 112 -8.53 1.98 -3.98
N LEU A 113 -9.28 1.90 -5.09
CA LEU A 113 -10.51 2.64 -5.30
C LEU A 113 -11.72 1.71 -5.37
N ARG A 114 -12.86 2.20 -4.87
CA ARG A 114 -14.19 1.61 -5.06
C ARG A 114 -14.76 1.94 -6.43
N ASP A 115 -14.63 3.19 -6.82
CA ASP A 115 -15.05 3.76 -8.09
C ASP A 115 -13.99 4.75 -8.60
N GLU A 116 -14.28 5.52 -9.63
CA GLU A 116 -13.31 6.41 -10.29
C GLU A 116 -12.82 7.56 -9.40
N SER A 117 -13.55 7.89 -8.34
CA SER A 117 -13.32 9.11 -7.52
C SER A 117 -13.32 8.87 -6.02
N HIS A 118 -13.53 7.63 -5.56
CA HIS A 118 -13.56 7.31 -4.13
C HIS A 118 -12.72 6.07 -3.80
N LEU A 119 -12.08 6.09 -2.63
CA LEU A 119 -11.42 4.95 -2.03
C LEU A 119 -12.45 3.87 -1.63
N LEU A 120 -12.01 2.68 -1.29
CA LEU A 120 -12.92 1.59 -0.86
C LEU A 120 -13.78 1.96 0.35
N SER A 121 -13.26 2.79 1.25
CA SER A 121 -13.99 3.36 2.40
C SER A 121 -15.15 4.28 2.01
N GLY A 122 -15.11 4.86 0.81
CA GLY A 122 -16.01 5.92 0.38
C GLY A 122 -15.42 7.33 0.49
N ASP A 123 -14.21 7.46 1.02
CA ASP A 123 -13.53 8.76 1.07
C ASP A 123 -13.24 9.28 -0.34
N SER A 124 -13.41 10.59 -0.55
CA SER A 124 -13.09 11.25 -1.82
C SER A 124 -11.60 11.11 -2.15
N LEU A 125 -11.28 10.72 -3.39
CA LEU A 125 -9.91 10.69 -3.89
C LEU A 125 -9.26 12.08 -3.82
N ILE A 126 -9.99 13.12 -4.20
CA ILE A 126 -9.49 14.52 -4.18
C ILE A 126 -9.16 14.95 -2.75
N ASP A 127 -10.04 14.69 -1.80
CA ASP A 127 -9.82 15.07 -0.40
C ASP A 127 -8.67 14.27 0.21
N THR A 128 -8.55 12.99 -0.14
CA THR A 128 -7.43 12.15 0.28
C THR A 128 -6.10 12.64 -0.30
N LEU A 129 -6.06 13.04 -1.57
CA LEU A 129 -4.86 13.63 -2.17
C LEU A 129 -4.47 14.96 -1.49
N ASN A 130 -5.45 15.80 -1.17
CA ASN A 130 -5.19 17.05 -0.45
C ASN A 130 -4.69 16.80 0.98
N LEU A 131 -5.18 15.76 1.66
CA LEU A 131 -4.65 15.33 2.95
C LEU A 131 -3.19 14.86 2.83
N ILE A 132 -2.88 14.02 1.84
CA ILE A 132 -1.54 13.46 1.60
C ILE A 132 -0.50 14.56 1.33
N LYS A 133 -0.89 15.68 0.70
CA LYS A 133 0.01 16.84 0.45
C LYS A 133 0.62 17.44 1.72
N ASN A 134 0.03 17.22 2.87
CA ASN A 134 0.56 17.72 4.16
C ASN A 134 1.72 16.85 4.71
N TYR A 135 2.10 15.78 4.00
CA TYR A 135 3.12 14.82 4.41
C TYR A 135 4.25 14.74 3.36
N PRO A 136 5.45 14.29 3.74
CA PRO A 136 6.61 14.23 2.82
C PRO A 136 6.51 13.03 1.85
N VAL A 137 5.43 12.98 1.09
CA VAL A 137 5.17 11.93 0.10
C VAL A 137 5.81 12.30 -1.24
N ALA A 138 6.69 11.42 -1.73
CA ALA A 138 7.43 11.63 -2.98
C ALA A 138 6.65 11.18 -4.21
N VAL A 139 5.84 10.13 -4.09
CA VAL A 139 5.09 9.53 -5.20
C VAL A 139 3.71 9.08 -4.73
N VAL A 140 2.68 9.35 -5.51
CA VAL A 140 1.35 8.76 -5.32
C VAL A 140 1.02 7.83 -6.47
N LEU A 141 0.44 6.69 -6.15
CA LEU A 141 0.12 5.61 -7.07
C LEU A 141 -1.35 5.21 -6.94
N ILE A 142 -1.90 4.60 -7.98
CA ILE A 142 -3.20 3.92 -7.95
C ILE A 142 -2.97 2.47 -8.37
N ASN A 143 -3.42 1.51 -7.56
CA ASN A 143 -3.17 0.09 -7.82
C ASN A 143 -4.39 -0.78 -7.58
N CYS A 144 -4.29 -2.04 -8.03
CA CYS A 144 -5.30 -3.09 -7.78
C CYS A 144 -6.72 -2.72 -8.24
N ASN A 145 -6.84 -1.87 -9.26
CA ASN A 145 -8.11 -1.49 -9.87
C ASN A 145 -8.20 -2.03 -11.30
N PRO A 146 -9.40 -2.25 -11.86
CA PRO A 146 -9.59 -2.48 -13.28
C PRO A 146 -9.06 -1.32 -14.11
N LEU A 147 -8.57 -1.59 -15.33
CA LEU A 147 -7.93 -0.60 -16.20
C LEU A 147 -8.83 0.62 -16.48
N ASN A 148 -10.09 0.39 -16.82
CA ASN A 148 -11.05 1.45 -17.13
C ASN A 148 -11.21 2.46 -15.97
N ARG A 149 -11.33 1.98 -14.74
CA ARG A 149 -11.38 2.83 -13.54
C ARG A 149 -10.06 3.56 -13.32
N THR A 150 -8.95 2.86 -13.53
CA THR A 150 -7.61 3.43 -13.32
C THR A 150 -7.33 4.61 -14.25
N VAL A 151 -7.77 4.56 -15.51
CA VAL A 151 -7.58 5.65 -16.48
C VAL A 151 -8.25 6.94 -15.99
N ILE A 152 -9.52 6.87 -15.61
CA ILE A 152 -10.25 8.05 -15.12
C ILE A 152 -9.63 8.59 -13.82
N ALA A 153 -9.32 7.70 -12.89
CA ALA A 153 -8.67 8.11 -11.63
C ALA A 153 -7.28 8.70 -11.84
N ALA A 154 -6.54 8.26 -12.85
CA ALA A 154 -5.24 8.82 -13.21
C ALA A 154 -5.34 10.26 -13.72
N GLU A 155 -6.41 10.62 -14.45
CA GLU A 155 -6.68 11.99 -14.86
C GLU A 155 -6.93 12.91 -13.65
N ILE A 156 -7.71 12.44 -12.66
CA ILE A 156 -7.91 13.14 -11.39
C ILE A 156 -6.58 13.31 -10.66
N LEU A 157 -5.82 12.22 -10.52
CA LEU A 157 -4.52 12.23 -9.85
C LEU A 157 -3.56 13.23 -10.52
N ALA A 158 -3.45 13.20 -11.85
CA ALA A 158 -2.59 14.10 -12.61
C ALA A 158 -2.98 15.58 -12.44
N SER A 159 -4.27 15.87 -12.30
CA SER A 159 -4.77 17.25 -12.14
C SER A 159 -4.54 17.82 -10.72
N ILE A 160 -4.45 16.95 -9.71
CA ILE A 160 -4.39 17.35 -8.29
C ILE A 160 -2.98 17.22 -7.72
N TRP A 161 -2.27 16.11 -8.06
CA TRP A 161 -0.97 15.81 -7.45
C TRP A 161 0.19 16.48 -8.21
N PRO A 162 0.96 17.39 -7.57
CA PRO A 162 1.97 18.18 -8.26
C PRO A 162 3.32 17.47 -8.44
N HIS A 163 3.49 16.27 -7.88
CA HIS A 163 4.74 15.52 -7.89
C HIS A 163 4.63 14.26 -8.76
N LYS A 164 5.59 13.35 -8.64
CA LYS A 164 5.59 12.08 -9.37
C LYS A 164 4.37 11.22 -8.99
N TRP A 165 3.77 10.61 -9.98
CA TRP A 165 2.67 9.68 -9.81
C TRP A 165 2.76 8.54 -10.82
N GLY A 166 1.96 7.49 -10.61
CA GLY A 166 1.90 6.35 -11.52
C GLY A 166 0.72 5.44 -11.21
N VAL A 167 0.60 4.40 -12.02
CA VAL A 167 -0.47 3.41 -11.89
C VAL A 167 0.06 2.00 -12.14
N TYR A 168 -0.52 0.99 -11.45
CA TYR A 168 -0.33 -0.42 -11.76
C TYR A 168 -1.65 -1.17 -11.58
N PRO A 169 -2.50 -1.12 -12.64
CA PRO A 169 -3.82 -1.74 -12.63
C PRO A 169 -3.76 -3.25 -12.69
N ASN A 170 -4.91 -3.90 -12.42
CA ASN A 170 -5.07 -5.32 -12.65
C ASN A 170 -5.19 -5.62 -14.15
N LEU A 171 -4.59 -6.73 -14.59
CA LEU A 171 -4.79 -7.25 -15.95
C LEU A 171 -6.17 -7.85 -16.14
N GLY A 172 -6.87 -8.21 -15.06
CA GLY A 172 -8.18 -8.82 -15.10
C GLY A 172 -9.30 -7.82 -15.32
N VAL A 173 -10.33 -8.22 -16.04
CA VAL A 173 -11.56 -7.47 -16.24
C VAL A 173 -12.62 -7.96 -15.26
N GLY A 174 -13.25 -7.02 -14.55
CA GLY A 174 -14.29 -7.32 -13.57
C GLY A 174 -13.77 -7.80 -12.22
N ASN A 175 -14.66 -8.32 -11.41
CA ASN A 175 -14.32 -8.86 -10.09
C ASN A 175 -13.82 -10.30 -10.20
N PRO A 176 -12.86 -10.73 -9.38
CA PRO A 176 -12.47 -12.14 -9.34
C PRO A 176 -13.64 -13.02 -8.90
N SER A 177 -13.64 -14.26 -9.35
CA SER A 177 -14.59 -15.27 -8.87
C SER A 177 -14.44 -15.50 -7.36
N PRO A 178 -15.40 -16.13 -6.67
CA PRO A 178 -15.30 -16.49 -5.27
C PRO A 178 -14.04 -17.30 -4.90
N ASN A 179 -13.46 -17.99 -5.89
CA ASN A 179 -12.22 -18.75 -5.74
C ASN A 179 -10.96 -17.94 -6.09
N GLY A 180 -11.08 -16.63 -6.32
CA GLY A 180 -9.98 -15.74 -6.65
C GLY A 180 -9.50 -15.81 -8.12
N TYR A 181 -10.19 -16.56 -8.98
CA TYR A 181 -9.82 -16.64 -10.40
C TYR A 181 -10.32 -15.42 -11.17
N ILE A 182 -9.46 -14.89 -12.05
CA ILE A 182 -9.79 -13.88 -13.03
C ILE A 182 -10.19 -14.59 -14.32
N LEU A 183 -11.41 -14.36 -14.78
CA LEU A 183 -11.99 -15.06 -15.94
C LEU A 183 -11.70 -14.36 -17.27
N HIS A 184 -11.48 -13.05 -17.22
CA HIS A 184 -11.20 -12.22 -18.39
C HIS A 184 -10.02 -11.31 -18.12
N TYR A 185 -9.19 -11.07 -19.16
CA TYR A 185 -8.02 -10.20 -19.10
C TYR A 185 -8.14 -9.11 -20.17
N GLU A 186 -7.63 -7.91 -19.85
CA GLU A 186 -7.41 -6.87 -20.85
C GLU A 186 -6.37 -7.33 -21.88
N LYS A 187 -6.51 -6.88 -23.11
CA LYS A 187 -5.48 -7.09 -24.12
C LYS A 187 -4.25 -6.25 -23.79
N MET A 188 -3.06 -6.79 -24.05
CA MET A 188 -1.79 -6.08 -23.79
C MET A 188 -1.74 -4.69 -24.43
N ASP A 189 -2.36 -4.53 -25.60
CA ASP A 189 -2.42 -3.26 -26.35
C ASP A 189 -3.14 -2.13 -25.58
N CYS A 190 -3.92 -2.46 -24.54
CA CYS A 190 -4.58 -1.48 -23.67
C CYS A 190 -3.63 -0.87 -22.61
N PHE A 191 -2.42 -1.40 -22.49
CA PHE A 191 -1.42 -0.98 -21.50
C PHE A 191 -0.23 -0.24 -22.11
N LEU A 192 -0.18 -0.10 -23.43
CA LEU A 192 0.83 0.61 -24.20
C LEU A 192 0.31 1.93 -24.71
#